data_c3f06ab15ffddc066f25bbf578d5eb92
#
_entry.id   c3f06ab15ffddc066f25bbf578d5eb92
#
_cell.length_a   1.000
_cell.length_b   1.000
_cell.length_c   1.000
_cell.angle_alpha   90.00
_cell.angle_beta   90.00
_cell.angle_gamma   90.00
#
_symmetry.space_group_name_H-M   'P 1'
#
loop_
_entity.id
_entity.type
_entity.pdbx_description
1 polymer ?
#
loop_
_entity_poly.entity_id
_entity_poly.type
_entity_poly.pdbx_seq_one_letter_code
_entity_poly.pdbx_strand_id
1 'polypeptide(L)'
;MASMHAHTCIVGSGILGLTLARELLARGEDGILVCDKEPGPGRHASGRNSGVLHAGIYYAPQSLRAKTCLAGNRRMRAYCRERGLPLSECGKVIVTRDPSELPGLLALRDKAQANGATVRLVDEKELADIEPQAITHGQALFSPETAVVDPKAILTALAQDVAASGRAEILWNTRAIGPAGPGRLATSAGEVSYDRLVNVAGAYADKLCQAYGLGKGYQLVPFKGVYRKLRPQAAHLVRGNVYPVPDPRNPFLGVHFTRGVSGEVYIGPTSIPAFGRENYGLLSGLDAEAFSILLRDAVLFAVNPGFRSVALSEPRKYQFRHFFADASRLLRGLSPADVVPAAKVGIRPQLVDTRKNVLVSDYVLETGPRELHVLGAISPAFTSSMAIAPYLADRLPRA
;
A
#
# COMPACT_ATOMS: atom_id res chain seq x y z
N MET A 1 -25.74 27.77 7.00
CA MET A 1 -25.47 26.32 7.16
C MET A 1 -25.05 26.12 8.61
N ALA A 2 -25.53 25.08 9.29
CA ALA A 2 -25.08 24.78 10.65
C ALA A 2 -23.59 24.51 10.63
N SER A 3 -22.84 25.11 11.54
CA SER A 3 -21.40 24.86 11.73
C SER A 3 -21.26 23.44 12.26
N MET A 4 -20.72 22.54 11.44
CA MET A 4 -20.43 21.18 11.86
C MET A 4 -19.19 21.17 12.74
N HIS A 5 -19.25 20.55 13.92
CA HIS A 5 -18.12 20.43 14.84
C HIS A 5 -17.74 18.96 15.02
N ALA A 6 -16.44 18.68 15.00
CA ALA A 6 -15.88 17.36 15.27
C ALA A 6 -14.87 17.43 16.42
N HIS A 7 -14.96 16.53 17.38
CA HIS A 7 -13.88 16.34 18.33
C HIS A 7 -12.60 15.88 17.59
N THR A 8 -12.74 14.89 16.73
CA THR A 8 -11.65 14.44 15.84
C THR A 8 -12.11 14.43 14.38
N CYS A 9 -11.49 15.27 13.54
CA CYS A 9 -11.71 15.30 12.10
C CYS A 9 -10.62 14.45 11.40
N ILE A 10 -11.02 13.39 10.71
CA ILE A 10 -10.12 12.52 9.93
C ILE A 10 -10.33 12.79 8.45
N VAL A 11 -9.27 13.16 7.73
CA VAL A 11 -9.33 13.41 6.29
C VAL A 11 -8.82 12.20 5.52
N GLY A 12 -9.74 11.51 4.87
CA GLY A 12 -9.53 10.30 4.08
C GLY A 12 -10.11 9.05 4.73
N SER A 13 -11.09 8.41 4.07
CA SER A 13 -11.71 7.12 4.47
C SER A 13 -10.98 5.92 3.87
N GLY A 14 -9.70 6.06 3.56
CA GLY A 14 -8.84 4.93 3.22
C GLY A 14 -8.61 4.01 4.42
N ILE A 15 -7.80 2.96 4.21
CA ILE A 15 -7.57 1.97 5.27
C ILE A 15 -7.05 2.57 6.58
N LEU A 16 -6.19 3.61 6.51
CA LEU A 16 -5.68 4.27 7.72
C LEU A 16 -6.75 5.08 8.43
N GLY A 17 -7.58 5.82 7.69
CA GLY A 17 -8.64 6.63 8.31
C GLY A 17 -9.71 5.78 8.98
N LEU A 18 -10.17 4.74 8.31
CA LEU A 18 -11.19 3.84 8.87
C LEU A 18 -10.67 3.03 10.06
N THR A 19 -9.42 2.54 10.01
CA THR A 19 -8.83 1.82 11.16
C THR A 19 -8.54 2.76 12.32
N LEU A 20 -8.16 4.01 12.07
CA LEU A 20 -7.97 5.01 13.12
C LEU A 20 -9.33 5.39 13.75
N ALA A 21 -10.36 5.67 12.96
CA ALA A 21 -11.70 5.95 13.49
C ALA A 21 -12.20 4.81 14.37
N ARG A 22 -12.04 3.56 13.92
CA ARG A 22 -12.38 2.37 14.70
C ARG A 22 -11.58 2.25 16.00
N GLU A 23 -10.28 2.58 15.97
CA GLU A 23 -9.42 2.58 17.16
C GLU A 23 -9.88 3.64 18.19
N LEU A 24 -10.18 4.85 17.73
CA LEU A 24 -10.67 5.93 18.61
C LEU A 24 -12.02 5.57 19.24
N LEU A 25 -12.94 4.98 18.45
CA LEU A 25 -14.19 4.45 18.96
C LEU A 25 -13.99 3.36 20.02
N ALA A 26 -13.03 2.46 19.81
CA ALA A 26 -12.68 1.42 20.78
C ALA A 26 -12.10 1.98 22.08
N ARG A 27 -11.45 3.16 22.02
CA ARG A 27 -10.97 3.92 23.19
C ARG A 27 -12.07 4.73 23.89
N GLY A 28 -13.29 4.69 23.40
CA GLY A 28 -14.44 5.37 23.99
C GLY A 28 -14.63 6.81 23.48
N GLU A 29 -13.89 7.23 22.46
CA GLU A 29 -14.07 8.57 21.89
C GLU A 29 -15.37 8.68 21.08
N ASP A 30 -15.90 9.90 21.02
CA ASP A 30 -17.08 10.29 20.26
C ASP A 30 -16.79 11.54 19.38
N GLY A 31 -17.81 12.03 18.67
CA GLY A 31 -17.64 13.21 17.82
C GLY A 31 -16.60 13.06 16.72
N ILE A 32 -16.43 11.84 16.20
CA ILE A 32 -15.47 11.54 15.13
C ILE A 32 -16.12 11.82 13.78
N LEU A 33 -15.48 12.65 12.97
CA LEU A 33 -15.91 12.96 11.62
C LEU A 33 -14.86 12.50 10.62
N VAL A 34 -15.23 11.67 9.65
CA VAL A 34 -14.35 11.24 8.56
C VAL A 34 -14.81 11.92 7.26
N CYS A 35 -13.96 12.75 6.65
CA CYS A 35 -14.26 13.38 5.37
C CYS A 35 -13.58 12.62 4.23
N ASP A 36 -14.34 12.28 3.18
CA ASP A 36 -13.74 11.71 1.95
C ASP A 36 -14.35 12.36 0.70
N LYS A 37 -13.51 12.64 -0.28
CA LYS A 37 -13.92 13.24 -1.57
C LYS A 37 -14.72 12.28 -2.45
N GLU A 38 -14.64 10.98 -2.18
CA GLU A 38 -15.29 9.92 -2.95
C GLU A 38 -16.69 9.59 -2.40
N PRO A 39 -17.56 8.99 -3.21
CA PRO A 39 -18.90 8.57 -2.79
C PRO A 39 -18.92 7.29 -1.93
N GLY A 40 -17.75 6.69 -1.67
CA GLY A 40 -17.64 5.45 -0.89
C GLY A 40 -16.21 4.95 -0.80
N PRO A 41 -15.96 3.92 0.02
CA PRO A 41 -14.63 3.45 0.33
C PRO A 41 -13.95 2.74 -0.85
N GLY A 42 -12.61 2.69 -0.84
CA GLY A 42 -11.83 1.81 -1.72
C GLY A 42 -11.66 2.26 -3.17
N ARG A 43 -11.91 3.52 -3.50
CA ARG A 43 -11.75 4.05 -4.86
C ARG A 43 -10.28 4.19 -5.28
N HIS A 44 -9.38 4.39 -4.33
CA HIS A 44 -7.94 4.63 -4.54
C HIS A 44 -7.06 3.49 -3.99
N ALA A 45 -5.83 3.80 -3.57
CA ALA A 45 -4.79 2.84 -3.20
C ALA A 45 -5.27 1.73 -2.23
N SER A 46 -6.14 2.06 -1.27
CA SER A 46 -6.65 1.09 -0.31
C SER A 46 -7.51 -0.02 -0.93
N GLY A 47 -8.26 0.26 -2.00
CA GLY A 47 -9.09 -0.74 -2.71
C GLY A 47 -8.45 -1.25 -4.02
N ARG A 48 -7.30 -0.70 -4.44
CA ARG A 48 -6.64 -1.03 -5.71
C ARG A 48 -5.30 -1.76 -5.53
N ASN A 49 -5.00 -2.24 -4.31
CA ASN A 49 -3.79 -3.01 -3.99
C ASN A 49 -3.96 -4.51 -4.30
N SER A 50 -2.90 -5.29 -4.07
CA SER A 50 -2.89 -6.73 -4.36
C SER A 50 -3.75 -7.57 -3.41
N GLY A 51 -4.13 -7.05 -2.24
CA GLY A 51 -4.80 -7.79 -1.18
C GLY A 51 -3.86 -8.64 -0.33
N VAL A 52 -2.55 -8.58 -0.54
CA VAL A 52 -1.58 -9.35 0.23
C VAL A 52 -1.38 -8.72 1.61
N LEU A 53 -1.62 -9.51 2.65
CA LEU A 53 -1.22 -9.22 4.02
C LEU A 53 0.21 -9.71 4.23
N HIS A 54 1.16 -8.77 4.21
CA HIS A 54 2.59 -9.06 4.32
C HIS A 54 2.98 -9.47 5.75
N ALA A 55 4.04 -10.28 5.87
CA ALA A 55 4.57 -10.75 7.16
C ALA A 55 5.79 -9.95 7.67
N GLY A 56 6.09 -8.77 7.11
CA GLY A 56 7.18 -7.92 7.60
C GLY A 56 8.58 -8.27 7.08
N ILE A 57 8.72 -9.11 6.09
CA ILE A 57 9.98 -9.71 5.61
C ILE A 57 10.97 -8.67 5.05
N TYR A 58 10.47 -7.63 4.36
CA TYR A 58 11.29 -6.76 3.50
C TYR A 58 11.83 -5.50 4.19
N TYR A 59 11.26 -5.13 5.34
CA TYR A 59 11.46 -3.81 5.93
C TYR A 59 12.65 -3.76 6.87
N ALA A 60 13.32 -2.62 6.96
CA ALA A 60 14.39 -2.40 7.92
C ALA A 60 13.84 -2.55 9.36
N PRO A 61 14.48 -3.33 10.25
CA PRO A 61 13.92 -3.67 11.56
C PRO A 61 13.53 -2.48 12.43
N GLN A 62 14.23 -1.35 12.29
CA GLN A 62 13.95 -0.13 13.06
C GLN A 62 12.79 0.71 12.51
N SER A 63 12.34 0.42 11.28
CA SER A 63 11.28 1.19 10.62
C SER A 63 9.93 0.96 11.28
N LEU A 64 9.07 1.98 11.24
CA LEU A 64 7.67 1.84 11.69
C LEU A 64 6.93 0.79 10.85
N ARG A 65 7.27 0.65 9.58
CA ARG A 65 6.76 -0.42 8.70
C ARG A 65 7.06 -1.81 9.24
N ALA A 66 8.29 -2.08 9.67
CA ALA A 66 8.65 -3.38 10.24
C ALA A 66 7.89 -3.64 11.54
N LYS A 67 7.89 -2.66 12.45
CA LYS A 67 7.25 -2.75 13.77
C LYS A 67 5.74 -2.97 13.71
N THR A 68 5.07 -2.47 12.67
CA THR A 68 3.61 -2.54 12.55
C THR A 68 3.11 -3.60 11.57
N CYS A 69 3.96 -4.11 10.66
CA CYS A 69 3.50 -4.98 9.59
C CYS A 69 2.98 -6.33 10.11
N LEU A 70 3.77 -7.04 10.88
CA LEU A 70 3.39 -8.37 11.37
C LEU A 70 2.20 -8.32 12.35
N ALA A 71 2.24 -7.38 13.29
CA ALA A 71 1.13 -7.16 14.21
C ALA A 71 -0.16 -6.76 13.48
N GLY A 72 -0.04 -5.90 12.45
CA GLY A 72 -1.17 -5.51 11.59
C GLY A 72 -1.73 -6.67 10.80
N ASN A 73 -0.86 -7.53 10.23
CA ASN A 73 -1.26 -8.76 9.55
C ASN A 73 -2.12 -9.64 10.47
N ARG A 74 -1.62 -9.94 11.67
CA ARG A 74 -2.32 -10.80 12.64
C ARG A 74 -3.67 -10.20 13.07
N ARG A 75 -3.73 -8.90 13.35
CA ARG A 75 -4.97 -8.19 13.70
C ARG A 75 -5.96 -8.17 12.54
N MET A 76 -5.48 -7.95 11.31
CA MET A 76 -6.35 -7.93 10.12
C MET A 76 -6.92 -9.32 9.81
N ARG A 77 -6.13 -10.39 9.96
CA ARG A 77 -6.62 -11.78 9.83
C ARG A 77 -7.66 -12.10 10.90
N ALA A 78 -7.44 -11.69 12.15
CA ALA A 78 -8.41 -11.84 13.22
C ALA A 78 -9.74 -11.12 12.88
N TYR A 79 -9.66 -9.87 12.44
CA TYR A 79 -10.81 -9.09 11.99
C TYR A 79 -11.57 -9.77 10.83
N CYS A 80 -10.84 -10.28 9.83
CA CYS A 80 -11.49 -11.00 8.73
C CYS A 80 -12.23 -12.24 9.21
N ARG A 81 -11.65 -13.02 10.12
CA ARG A 81 -12.34 -14.21 10.69
C ARG A 81 -13.56 -13.83 11.51
N GLU A 82 -13.44 -12.82 12.37
CA GLU A 82 -14.54 -12.30 13.20
C GLU A 82 -15.73 -11.83 12.36
N ARG A 83 -15.45 -11.14 11.24
CA ARG A 83 -16.46 -10.55 10.36
C ARG A 83 -16.87 -11.45 9.20
N GLY A 84 -16.35 -12.67 9.10
CA GLY A 84 -16.64 -13.59 7.99
C GLY A 84 -16.19 -13.06 6.63
N LEU A 85 -15.12 -12.23 6.59
CA LEU A 85 -14.61 -11.62 5.35
C LEU A 85 -13.69 -12.59 4.60
N PRO A 86 -13.61 -12.48 3.26
CA PRO A 86 -12.74 -13.32 2.45
C PRO A 86 -11.28 -13.25 2.89
N LEU A 87 -10.71 -14.40 3.27
CA LEU A 87 -9.34 -14.55 3.75
C LEU A 87 -8.76 -15.87 3.21
N SER A 88 -7.58 -15.81 2.59
CA SER A 88 -6.81 -16.99 2.19
C SER A 88 -5.44 -16.97 2.87
N GLU A 89 -5.17 -17.96 3.71
CA GLU A 89 -3.93 -18.11 4.46
C GLU A 89 -2.94 -19.00 3.69
N CYS A 90 -2.72 -18.67 2.43
CA CYS A 90 -1.96 -19.47 1.46
C CYS A 90 -0.45 -19.38 1.61
N GLY A 91 0.06 -18.51 2.47
CA GLY A 91 1.50 -18.26 2.56
C GLY A 91 2.09 -17.55 1.35
N LYS A 92 3.43 -17.53 1.30
CA LYS A 92 4.21 -16.96 0.20
C LYS A 92 5.55 -17.67 0.10
N VAL A 93 5.97 -18.02 -1.12
CA VAL A 93 7.32 -18.45 -1.42
C VAL A 93 8.10 -17.33 -2.10
N ILE A 94 9.35 -17.16 -1.74
CA ILE A 94 10.30 -16.25 -2.38
C ILE A 94 11.38 -17.11 -2.99
N VAL A 95 11.48 -17.09 -4.32
CA VAL A 95 12.30 -17.99 -5.10
C VAL A 95 13.52 -17.28 -5.69
N THR A 96 14.63 -18.00 -5.83
CA THR A 96 15.81 -17.54 -6.55
C THR A 96 15.66 -17.84 -8.04
N ARG A 97 15.90 -16.84 -8.89
CA ARG A 97 15.82 -16.94 -10.36
C ARG A 97 17.12 -17.42 -10.98
N ASP A 98 18.20 -17.37 -10.22
CA ASP A 98 19.51 -17.93 -10.51
C ASP A 98 20.33 -18.08 -9.21
N PRO A 99 21.43 -18.89 -9.23
CA PRO A 99 22.24 -19.15 -8.02
C PRO A 99 22.84 -17.91 -7.37
N SER A 100 23.07 -16.83 -8.12
CA SER A 100 23.66 -15.59 -7.58
C SER A 100 22.71 -14.84 -6.62
N GLU A 101 21.41 -15.16 -6.61
CA GLU A 101 20.43 -14.56 -5.72
C GLU A 101 20.39 -15.21 -4.32
N LEU A 102 21.07 -16.33 -4.09
CA LEU A 102 21.09 -17.03 -2.80
C LEU A 102 21.56 -16.15 -1.64
N PRO A 103 22.65 -15.37 -1.75
CA PRO A 103 23.05 -14.46 -0.67
C PRO A 103 21.95 -13.45 -0.32
N GLY A 104 21.21 -12.93 -1.32
CA GLY A 104 20.08 -12.03 -1.13
C GLY A 104 18.90 -12.72 -0.42
N LEU A 105 18.64 -13.98 -0.74
CA LEU A 105 17.61 -14.79 -0.06
C LEU A 105 17.95 -15.00 1.42
N LEU A 106 19.20 -15.33 1.73
CA LEU A 106 19.67 -15.53 3.12
C LEU A 106 19.59 -14.21 3.92
N ALA A 107 20.05 -13.11 3.35
CA ALA A 107 19.92 -11.79 3.98
C ALA A 107 18.44 -11.41 4.24
N LEU A 108 17.54 -11.81 3.33
CA LEU A 108 16.10 -11.59 3.50
C LEU A 108 15.53 -12.46 4.63
N ARG A 109 15.96 -13.72 4.78
CA ARG A 109 15.61 -14.58 5.91
C ARG A 109 16.01 -13.94 7.24
N ASP A 110 17.26 -13.49 7.34
CA ASP A 110 17.79 -12.89 8.58
C ASP A 110 17.03 -11.62 8.96
N LYS A 111 16.72 -10.79 7.97
CA LYS A 111 15.88 -9.60 8.15
C LYS A 111 14.45 -9.95 8.61
N ALA A 112 13.85 -10.97 8.00
CA ALA A 112 12.52 -11.45 8.37
C ALA A 112 12.48 -11.93 9.83
N GLN A 113 13.48 -12.71 10.24
CA GLN A 113 13.63 -13.20 11.62
C GLN A 113 13.83 -12.05 12.60
N ALA A 114 14.67 -11.07 12.26
CA ALA A 114 14.86 -9.86 13.06
C ALA A 114 13.56 -9.04 13.25
N ASN A 115 12.63 -9.14 12.30
CA ASN A 115 11.29 -8.53 12.38
C ASN A 115 10.26 -9.44 13.09
N GLY A 116 10.66 -10.60 13.62
CA GLY A 116 9.78 -11.55 14.31
C GLY A 116 8.87 -12.36 13.37
N ALA A 117 9.12 -12.33 12.05
CA ALA A 117 8.34 -13.11 11.09
C ALA A 117 8.77 -14.58 11.10
N THR A 118 7.80 -15.48 11.07
CA THR A 118 8.05 -16.90 10.88
C THR A 118 8.38 -17.14 9.41
N VAL A 119 9.62 -17.58 9.15
CA VAL A 119 10.08 -17.97 7.81
C VAL A 119 10.98 -19.18 7.90
N ARG A 120 10.99 -20.01 6.86
CA ARG A 120 11.91 -21.14 6.73
C ARG A 120 12.46 -21.24 5.32
N LEU A 121 13.73 -21.65 5.21
CA LEU A 121 14.31 -22.07 3.94
C LEU A 121 13.70 -23.42 3.57
N VAL A 122 13.43 -23.59 2.29
CA VAL A 122 12.92 -24.83 1.70
C VAL A 122 13.77 -25.16 0.48
N ASP A 123 14.04 -26.44 0.28
CA ASP A 123 14.69 -26.93 -0.93
C ASP A 123 13.70 -27.05 -2.11
N GLU A 124 14.17 -27.52 -3.25
CA GLU A 124 13.33 -27.66 -4.46
C GLU A 124 12.21 -28.68 -4.28
N LYS A 125 12.43 -29.73 -3.49
CA LYS A 125 11.44 -30.78 -3.21
C LYS A 125 10.34 -30.25 -2.30
N GLU A 126 10.72 -29.64 -1.19
CA GLU A 126 9.77 -29.00 -0.27
C GLU A 126 8.98 -27.86 -0.95
N LEU A 127 9.64 -27.10 -1.85
CA LEU A 127 8.98 -26.06 -2.64
C LEU A 127 7.90 -26.67 -3.54
N ALA A 128 8.16 -27.82 -4.15
CA ALA A 128 7.18 -28.50 -5.02
C ALA A 128 5.92 -28.95 -4.26
N ASP A 129 6.04 -29.26 -2.96
CA ASP A 129 4.88 -29.58 -2.12
C ASP A 129 4.01 -28.33 -1.85
N ILE A 130 4.64 -27.16 -1.69
CA ILE A 130 3.98 -25.89 -1.41
C ILE A 130 3.40 -25.27 -2.69
N GLU A 131 4.25 -25.06 -3.69
CA GLU A 131 3.97 -24.45 -4.99
C GLU A 131 4.55 -25.29 -6.11
N PRO A 132 3.82 -26.32 -6.61
CA PRO A 132 4.36 -27.33 -7.51
C PRO A 132 4.99 -26.81 -8.81
N GLN A 133 4.52 -25.66 -9.28
CA GLN A 133 5.01 -25.05 -10.51
C GLN A 133 6.07 -23.96 -10.27
N ALA A 134 6.34 -23.58 -9.02
CA ALA A 134 7.37 -22.59 -8.73
C ALA A 134 8.78 -23.14 -9.08
N ILE A 135 9.63 -22.25 -9.58
CA ILE A 135 11.03 -22.55 -9.90
C ILE A 135 11.92 -21.86 -8.87
N THR A 136 12.87 -22.59 -8.30
CA THR A 136 13.96 -22.00 -7.53
C THR A 136 15.27 -22.66 -7.93
N HIS A 137 16.40 -22.00 -7.68
CA HIS A 137 17.74 -22.55 -7.87
C HIS A 137 18.37 -22.75 -6.49
N GLY A 138 18.31 -24.01 -6.02
CA GLY A 138 18.80 -24.45 -4.72
C GLY A 138 17.78 -24.24 -3.60
N GLN A 139 17.53 -23.02 -3.17
CA GLN A 139 16.64 -22.75 -2.03
C GLN A 139 15.61 -21.66 -2.33
N ALA A 140 14.48 -21.75 -1.65
CA ALA A 140 13.46 -20.71 -1.56
C ALA A 140 13.19 -20.35 -0.09
N LEU A 141 12.55 -19.21 0.17
CA LEU A 141 12.11 -18.80 1.49
C LEU A 141 10.58 -18.89 1.56
N PHE A 142 10.07 -19.70 2.46
CA PHE A 142 8.64 -19.83 2.73
C PHE A 142 8.23 -18.96 3.92
N SER A 143 7.16 -18.18 3.73
CA SER A 143 6.53 -17.35 4.75
C SER A 143 5.07 -17.78 4.95
N PRO A 144 4.76 -18.61 5.95
CA PRO A 144 3.43 -19.15 6.18
C PRO A 144 2.43 -18.08 6.68
N GLU A 145 2.90 -17.01 7.34
CA GLU A 145 2.03 -15.97 7.89
C GLU A 145 1.54 -14.97 6.83
N THR A 146 2.04 -15.01 5.59
CA THR A 146 1.49 -14.21 4.50
C THR A 146 0.10 -14.73 4.13
N ALA A 147 -0.85 -13.81 3.97
CA ALA A 147 -2.22 -14.14 3.60
C ALA A 147 -2.71 -13.21 2.48
N VAL A 148 -3.88 -13.49 1.94
CA VAL A 148 -4.54 -12.66 0.93
C VAL A 148 -5.97 -12.39 1.36
N VAL A 149 -6.46 -11.18 1.13
CA VAL A 149 -7.80 -10.71 1.50
C VAL A 149 -8.46 -9.98 0.34
N ASP A 150 -9.75 -9.68 0.47
CA ASP A 150 -10.42 -8.71 -0.37
C ASP A 150 -10.34 -7.31 0.27
N PRO A 151 -9.52 -6.39 -0.27
CA PRO A 151 -9.39 -5.06 0.29
C PRO A 151 -10.69 -4.26 0.29
N LYS A 152 -11.55 -4.46 -0.70
CA LYS A 152 -12.82 -3.71 -0.80
C LYS A 152 -13.82 -4.20 0.22
N ALA A 153 -13.93 -5.51 0.42
CA ALA A 153 -14.78 -6.09 1.46
C ALA A 153 -14.37 -5.59 2.85
N ILE A 154 -13.07 -5.56 3.15
CA ILE A 154 -12.55 -5.02 4.43
C ILE A 154 -12.90 -3.54 4.61
N LEU A 155 -12.67 -2.71 3.58
CA LEU A 155 -12.98 -1.27 3.67
C LEU A 155 -14.47 -1.01 3.86
N THR A 156 -15.32 -1.79 3.18
CA THR A 156 -16.77 -1.70 3.35
C THR A 156 -17.18 -2.08 4.77
N ALA A 157 -16.66 -3.19 5.31
CA ALA A 157 -16.94 -3.62 6.67
C ALA A 157 -16.48 -2.60 7.72
N LEU A 158 -15.26 -2.05 7.56
CA LEU A 158 -14.75 -1.00 8.45
C LEU A 158 -15.60 0.28 8.41
N ALA A 159 -16.05 0.71 7.22
CA ALA A 159 -16.92 1.87 7.10
C ALA A 159 -18.29 1.62 7.75
N GLN A 160 -18.81 0.41 7.63
CA GLN A 160 -20.05 -0.01 8.33
C GLN A 160 -19.87 -0.02 9.85
N ASP A 161 -18.74 -0.56 10.36
CA ASP A 161 -18.43 -0.56 11.80
C ASP A 161 -18.37 0.86 12.37
N VAL A 162 -17.72 1.78 11.63
CA VAL A 162 -17.63 3.20 12.02
C VAL A 162 -19.01 3.85 12.05
N ALA A 163 -19.80 3.68 11.00
CA ALA A 163 -21.14 4.25 10.90
C ALA A 163 -22.12 3.68 11.95
N ALA A 164 -22.07 2.37 12.18
CA ALA A 164 -22.94 1.69 13.14
C ALA A 164 -22.65 2.06 14.60
N SER A 165 -21.52 2.70 14.89
CA SER A 165 -21.16 3.11 16.26
C SER A 165 -22.10 4.17 16.87
N GLY A 166 -22.77 4.97 16.04
CA GLY A 166 -23.54 6.14 16.44
C GLY A 166 -22.71 7.30 17.02
N ARG A 167 -21.37 7.14 17.10
CA ARG A 167 -20.42 8.11 17.67
C ARG A 167 -19.46 8.70 16.63
N ALA A 168 -19.59 8.24 15.38
CA ALA A 168 -18.79 8.72 14.26
C ALA A 168 -19.67 8.89 13.02
N GLU A 169 -19.34 9.88 12.19
CA GLU A 169 -19.98 10.13 10.91
C GLU A 169 -18.96 10.10 9.77
N ILE A 170 -19.35 9.60 8.60
CA ILE A 170 -18.53 9.63 7.38
C ILE A 170 -19.20 10.53 6.35
N LEU A 171 -18.56 11.65 6.04
CA LEU A 171 -19.00 12.59 5.00
C LEU A 171 -18.40 12.19 3.67
N TRP A 172 -19.17 11.47 2.88
CA TRP A 172 -18.82 11.16 1.50
C TRP A 172 -18.98 12.37 0.58
N ASN A 173 -18.32 12.36 -0.58
CA ASN A 173 -18.32 13.47 -1.56
C ASN A 173 -17.85 14.80 -0.95
N THR A 174 -17.07 14.75 0.14
CA THR A 174 -16.60 15.91 0.88
C THR A 174 -15.08 16.02 0.80
N ARG A 175 -14.61 16.86 -0.11
CA ARG A 175 -13.19 17.11 -0.33
C ARG A 175 -12.66 18.10 0.69
N ALA A 176 -11.63 17.73 1.45
CA ALA A 176 -10.85 18.67 2.24
C ALA A 176 -10.04 19.60 1.32
N ILE A 177 -10.10 20.90 1.55
CA ILE A 177 -9.42 21.92 0.76
C ILE A 177 -8.17 22.42 1.50
N GLY A 178 -8.32 22.81 2.77
CA GLY A 178 -7.24 23.32 3.58
C GLY A 178 -7.76 24.07 4.81
N PRO A 179 -6.88 24.71 5.60
CA PRO A 179 -7.28 25.45 6.78
C PRO A 179 -8.17 26.65 6.42
N ALA A 180 -9.26 26.84 7.18
CA ALA A 180 -10.14 28.02 7.12
C ALA A 180 -9.96 28.94 8.34
N GLY A 181 -8.91 28.72 9.10
CA GLY A 181 -8.56 29.37 10.36
C GLY A 181 -8.20 28.34 11.44
N PRO A 182 -7.81 28.79 12.63
CA PRO A 182 -7.46 27.89 13.74
C PRO A 182 -8.64 26.94 14.08
N GLY A 183 -8.37 25.61 14.07
CA GLY A 183 -9.38 24.60 14.34
C GLY A 183 -10.53 24.54 13.33
N ARG A 184 -10.34 25.02 12.08
CA ARG A 184 -11.33 24.96 11.01
C ARG A 184 -10.75 24.44 9.71
N LEU A 185 -11.45 23.50 9.09
CA LEU A 185 -11.15 22.90 7.80
C LEU A 185 -12.16 23.38 6.76
N ALA A 186 -11.70 23.99 5.69
CA ALA A 186 -12.52 24.25 4.50
C ALA A 186 -12.71 22.94 3.73
N THR A 187 -13.93 22.63 3.35
CA THR A 187 -14.29 21.48 2.52
C THR A 187 -15.16 21.91 1.35
N SER A 188 -15.37 21.02 0.38
CA SER A 188 -16.29 21.25 -0.73
C SER A 188 -17.77 21.36 -0.30
N ALA A 189 -18.12 20.94 0.92
CA ALA A 189 -19.47 20.98 1.48
C ALA A 189 -19.66 22.08 2.54
N GLY A 190 -18.67 22.94 2.76
CA GLY A 190 -18.67 23.98 3.78
C GLY A 190 -17.50 23.81 4.76
N GLU A 191 -17.56 24.52 5.90
CA GLU A 191 -16.52 24.46 6.92
C GLU A 191 -16.85 23.43 8.01
N VAL A 192 -15.81 22.74 8.47
CA VAL A 192 -15.84 21.86 9.64
C VAL A 192 -14.94 22.45 10.72
N SER A 193 -15.47 22.74 11.90
CA SER A 193 -14.65 23.05 13.08
C SER A 193 -14.19 21.76 13.75
N TYR A 194 -13.00 21.77 14.34
CA TYR A 194 -12.43 20.57 14.99
C TYR A 194 -11.58 20.94 16.20
N ASP A 195 -11.50 20.03 17.16
CA ASP A 195 -10.52 20.14 18.24
C ASP A 195 -9.16 19.61 17.78
N ARG A 196 -9.15 18.51 17.02
CA ARG A 196 -7.96 17.96 16.37
C ARG A 196 -8.26 17.36 15.00
N LEU A 197 -7.28 17.39 14.10
CA LEU A 197 -7.39 16.89 12.73
C LEU A 197 -6.32 15.85 12.43
N VAL A 198 -6.70 14.78 11.74
CA VAL A 198 -5.76 13.77 11.24
C VAL A 198 -5.83 13.69 9.72
N ASN A 199 -4.73 14.05 9.07
CA ASN A 199 -4.61 13.95 7.64
C ASN A 199 -4.03 12.57 7.25
N VAL A 200 -4.89 11.72 6.71
CA VAL A 200 -4.56 10.43 6.10
C VAL A 200 -5.10 10.36 4.66
N ALA A 201 -5.04 11.49 3.96
CA ALA A 201 -5.61 11.69 2.62
C ALA A 201 -4.84 10.96 1.49
N GLY A 202 -4.00 9.97 1.83
CA GLY A 202 -3.33 9.11 0.87
C GLY A 202 -2.48 9.87 -0.15
N ALA A 203 -2.87 9.82 -1.43
CA ALA A 203 -2.14 10.49 -2.50
C ALA A 203 -2.16 12.03 -2.41
N TYR A 204 -3.01 12.62 -1.57
CA TYR A 204 -3.14 14.08 -1.39
C TYR A 204 -2.64 14.56 -0.02
N ALA A 205 -2.07 13.66 0.79
CA ALA A 205 -1.65 13.97 2.15
C ALA A 205 -0.58 15.07 2.23
N ASP A 206 0.35 15.11 1.29
CA ASP A 206 1.39 16.15 1.20
C ASP A 206 0.79 17.54 0.89
N LYS A 207 -0.18 17.62 -0.02
CA LYS A 207 -0.84 18.87 -0.38
C LYS A 207 -1.57 19.47 0.81
N LEU A 208 -2.35 18.64 1.51
CA LEU A 208 -3.07 19.09 2.70
C LEU A 208 -2.08 19.46 3.81
N CYS A 209 -1.02 18.70 4.03
CA CYS A 209 0.03 19.03 5.00
C CYS A 209 0.68 20.39 4.68
N GLN A 210 1.00 20.64 3.41
CA GLN A 210 1.59 21.90 2.96
C GLN A 210 0.64 23.08 3.10
N ALA A 211 -0.68 22.89 2.92
CA ALA A 211 -1.67 23.92 3.16
C ALA A 211 -1.69 24.39 4.63
N TYR A 212 -1.34 23.49 5.57
CA TYR A 212 -1.13 23.81 6.99
C TYR A 212 0.28 24.38 7.28
N GLY A 213 1.10 24.65 6.27
CA GLY A 213 2.45 25.19 6.41
C GLY A 213 3.53 24.17 6.80
N LEU A 214 3.15 22.89 6.94
CA LEU A 214 4.00 21.78 7.33
C LEU A 214 4.47 20.97 6.11
N GLY A 215 5.41 20.05 6.31
CA GLY A 215 5.82 19.09 5.28
C GLY A 215 6.42 19.67 4.00
N LYS A 216 6.88 20.95 3.99
CA LYS A 216 7.39 21.66 2.80
C LYS A 216 8.58 20.97 2.11
N GLY A 217 9.30 20.12 2.83
CA GLY A 217 10.42 19.33 2.27
C GLY A 217 9.99 18.00 1.65
N TYR A 218 8.69 17.74 1.51
CA TYR A 218 8.17 16.48 0.99
C TYR A 218 7.22 16.70 -0.19
N GLN A 219 7.27 15.78 -1.14
CA GLN A 219 6.36 15.73 -2.28
C GLN A 219 5.99 14.29 -2.58
N LEU A 220 4.72 14.01 -2.85
CA LEU A 220 4.28 12.71 -3.34
C LEU A 220 4.42 12.65 -4.86
N VAL A 221 5.13 11.64 -5.32
CA VAL A 221 5.31 11.32 -6.75
C VAL A 221 4.58 10.00 -7.02
N PRO A 222 3.61 9.99 -7.94
CA PRO A 222 2.83 8.80 -8.20
C PRO A 222 3.57 7.80 -9.10
N PHE A 223 3.49 6.50 -8.73
CA PHE A 223 3.90 5.38 -9.58
C PHE A 223 2.69 4.51 -9.89
N LYS A 224 2.54 4.16 -11.16
CA LYS A 224 1.46 3.32 -11.64
C LYS A 224 1.88 1.84 -11.64
N GLY A 225 1.09 1.02 -10.98
CA GLY A 225 1.17 -0.43 -11.02
C GLY A 225 0.11 -1.00 -11.95
N VAL A 226 0.53 -1.55 -13.06
CA VAL A 226 -0.34 -2.26 -14.02
C VAL A 226 -0.19 -3.75 -13.78
N TYR A 227 -1.30 -4.47 -13.79
CA TYR A 227 -1.34 -5.90 -13.62
C TYR A 227 -1.72 -6.61 -14.92
N ARG A 228 -1.24 -7.84 -15.02
CA ARG A 228 -1.79 -8.88 -15.89
C ARG A 228 -2.41 -9.96 -15.02
N LYS A 229 -3.13 -10.92 -15.62
CA LYS A 229 -3.65 -12.08 -14.90
C LYS A 229 -3.52 -13.35 -15.73
N LEU A 230 -3.54 -14.48 -15.05
CA LEU A 230 -3.68 -15.76 -15.72
C LEU A 230 -5.11 -15.96 -16.22
N ARG A 231 -5.26 -16.65 -17.33
CA ARG A 231 -6.56 -17.19 -17.75
C ARG A 231 -7.07 -18.16 -16.69
N PRO A 232 -8.39 -18.32 -16.52
CA PRO A 232 -8.94 -19.25 -15.53
C PRO A 232 -8.38 -20.67 -15.63
N GLN A 233 -8.15 -21.17 -16.85
CA GLN A 233 -7.60 -22.50 -17.12
C GLN A 233 -6.16 -22.66 -16.61
N ALA A 234 -5.39 -21.59 -16.53
CA ALA A 234 -4.01 -21.58 -16.04
C ALA A 234 -3.90 -21.18 -14.56
N ALA A 235 -4.99 -20.83 -13.88
CA ALA A 235 -4.97 -20.39 -12.49
C ALA A 235 -4.45 -21.48 -11.54
N HIS A 236 -4.52 -22.75 -11.91
CA HIS A 236 -3.99 -23.89 -11.15
C HIS A 236 -2.46 -23.88 -11.01
N LEU A 237 -1.74 -23.14 -11.89
CA LEU A 237 -0.28 -23.03 -11.86
C LEU A 237 0.23 -22.32 -10.58
N VAL A 238 -0.63 -21.61 -9.85
CA VAL A 238 -0.26 -20.89 -8.63
C VAL A 238 -1.25 -21.21 -7.53
N ARG A 239 -0.76 -21.70 -6.39
CA ARG A 239 -1.59 -22.01 -5.22
C ARG A 239 -1.74 -20.81 -4.27
N GLY A 240 -0.71 -19.98 -4.16
CA GLY A 240 -0.66 -18.83 -3.25
C GLY A 240 0.06 -17.61 -3.83
N ASN A 241 1.22 -17.30 -3.28
CA ASN A 241 2.04 -16.16 -3.69
C ASN A 241 3.45 -16.61 -4.06
N VAL A 242 3.89 -16.31 -5.29
CA VAL A 242 5.25 -16.63 -5.78
C VAL A 242 5.97 -15.35 -6.14
N TYR A 243 7.01 -15.02 -5.37
CA TYR A 243 7.77 -13.78 -5.48
C TYR A 243 9.24 -14.08 -5.82
N PRO A 244 9.92 -13.22 -6.59
CA PRO A 244 11.37 -13.31 -6.73
C PRO A 244 12.10 -12.75 -5.49
N VAL A 245 13.36 -13.10 -5.33
CA VAL A 245 14.28 -12.36 -4.44
C VAL A 245 14.33 -10.90 -4.93
N PRO A 246 14.12 -9.90 -4.03
CA PRO A 246 14.18 -8.50 -4.41
C PRO A 246 15.57 -8.09 -4.87
N ASP A 247 15.67 -7.32 -5.96
CA ASP A 247 16.91 -6.64 -6.31
C ASP A 247 17.12 -5.47 -5.34
N PRO A 248 18.21 -5.44 -4.55
CA PRO A 248 18.45 -4.38 -3.56
C PRO A 248 18.60 -2.98 -4.19
N ARG A 249 18.88 -2.90 -5.50
CA ARG A 249 18.97 -1.64 -6.25
C ARG A 249 17.60 -1.09 -6.65
N ASN A 250 16.54 -1.93 -6.60
CA ASN A 250 15.20 -1.56 -6.99
C ASN A 250 14.30 -1.42 -5.74
N PRO A 251 13.76 -0.23 -5.45
CA PRO A 251 12.86 -0.02 -4.31
C PRO A 251 11.50 -0.71 -4.47
N PHE A 252 11.24 -1.31 -5.61
CA PHE A 252 10.01 -2.02 -5.91
C PHE A 252 10.27 -3.52 -6.02
N LEU A 253 9.28 -4.31 -5.61
CA LEU A 253 9.30 -5.75 -5.85
C LEU A 253 9.15 -6.02 -7.35
N GLY A 254 9.91 -6.96 -7.88
CA GLY A 254 9.79 -7.41 -9.26
C GLY A 254 8.42 -8.02 -9.59
N VAL A 255 8.23 -8.41 -10.85
CA VAL A 255 7.04 -9.16 -11.29
C VAL A 255 6.87 -10.41 -10.42
N HIS A 256 5.68 -10.62 -9.89
CA HIS A 256 5.36 -11.73 -9.00
C HIS A 256 3.92 -12.19 -9.20
N PHE A 257 3.59 -13.36 -8.69
CA PHE A 257 2.26 -13.95 -8.77
C PHE A 257 1.55 -13.84 -7.43
N THR A 258 0.27 -13.48 -7.47
CA THR A 258 -0.62 -13.43 -6.31
C THR A 258 -1.95 -14.06 -6.66
N ARG A 259 -2.33 -15.11 -5.95
CA ARG A 259 -3.67 -15.69 -6.06
C ARG A 259 -4.61 -14.94 -5.12
N GLY A 260 -5.58 -14.23 -5.70
CA GLY A 260 -6.63 -13.54 -4.95
C GLY A 260 -7.61 -14.52 -4.27
N VAL A 261 -8.37 -14.03 -3.31
CA VAL A 261 -9.40 -14.82 -2.60
C VAL A 261 -10.50 -15.35 -3.52
N SER A 262 -10.72 -14.70 -4.67
CA SER A 262 -11.65 -15.15 -5.74
C SER A 262 -11.07 -16.27 -6.62
N GLY A 263 -9.79 -16.67 -6.41
CA GLY A 263 -9.10 -17.65 -7.22
C GLY A 263 -8.41 -17.10 -8.47
N GLU A 264 -8.62 -15.83 -8.83
CA GLU A 264 -7.87 -15.18 -9.91
C GLU A 264 -6.39 -15.03 -9.54
N VAL A 265 -5.51 -15.28 -10.49
CA VAL A 265 -4.06 -15.10 -10.29
C VAL A 265 -3.61 -13.85 -11.03
N TYR A 266 -3.17 -12.87 -10.28
CA TYR A 266 -2.59 -11.64 -10.80
C TYR A 266 -1.07 -11.74 -10.91
N ILE A 267 -0.52 -11.08 -11.94
CA ILE A 267 0.91 -11.01 -12.23
C ILE A 267 1.30 -9.53 -12.25
N GLY A 268 2.34 -9.15 -11.54
CA GLY A 268 2.78 -7.76 -11.37
C GLY A 268 2.72 -7.32 -9.92
N PRO A 269 2.58 -6.02 -9.63
CA PRO A 269 2.47 -4.92 -10.59
C PRO A 269 3.81 -4.50 -11.19
N THR A 270 3.73 -3.74 -12.29
CA THR A 270 4.82 -2.87 -12.75
C THR A 270 4.94 -1.66 -11.83
N SER A 271 6.02 -0.90 -11.95
CA SER A 271 6.23 0.35 -11.17
C SER A 271 6.71 1.45 -12.09
N ILE A 272 5.80 1.98 -12.89
CA ILE A 272 6.08 2.99 -13.92
C ILE A 272 5.68 4.37 -13.43
N PRO A 273 6.36 5.46 -13.82
CA PRO A 273 5.93 6.81 -13.51
C PRO A 273 4.48 7.05 -13.95
N ALA A 274 3.73 7.76 -13.14
CA ALA A 274 2.41 8.27 -13.47
C ALA A 274 2.43 9.80 -13.42
N PHE A 275 1.70 10.43 -14.32
CA PHE A 275 1.73 11.88 -14.50
C PHE A 275 0.50 12.56 -13.87
N GLY A 276 -0.03 11.95 -12.83
CA GLY A 276 -1.12 12.46 -12.03
C GLY A 276 -1.45 11.52 -10.88
N ARG A 277 -1.99 12.04 -9.79
CA ARG A 277 -2.30 11.27 -8.57
C ARG A 277 -3.40 10.25 -8.77
N GLU A 278 -4.20 10.43 -9.83
CA GLU A 278 -5.29 9.55 -10.24
C GLU A 278 -5.15 9.10 -11.71
N ASN A 279 -3.96 9.12 -12.27
CA ASN A 279 -3.69 8.70 -13.64
C ASN A 279 -3.76 7.17 -13.76
N TYR A 280 -4.97 6.62 -13.64
CA TYR A 280 -5.21 5.16 -13.77
C TYR A 280 -5.22 4.69 -15.21
N GLY A 281 -5.64 5.51 -16.17
CA GLY A 281 -5.58 5.21 -17.60
C GLY A 281 -4.30 5.72 -18.27
N LEU A 282 -4.32 5.76 -19.61
CA LEU A 282 -3.19 6.32 -20.38
C LEU A 282 -3.13 7.86 -20.19
N LEU A 283 -4.23 8.53 -20.51
CA LEU A 283 -4.36 9.99 -20.41
C LEU A 283 -5.34 10.43 -19.33
N SER A 284 -6.24 9.56 -18.86
CA SER A 284 -7.21 9.89 -17.81
C SER A 284 -6.52 10.15 -16.48
N GLY A 285 -6.94 11.20 -15.77
CA GLY A 285 -6.35 11.62 -14.49
C GLY A 285 -5.05 12.41 -14.63
N LEU A 286 -4.75 12.93 -15.82
CA LEU A 286 -3.76 13.98 -16.02
C LEU A 286 -4.37 15.32 -15.60
N ASP A 287 -3.57 16.13 -14.91
CA ASP A 287 -3.92 17.48 -14.49
C ASP A 287 -2.69 18.41 -14.60
N ALA A 288 -2.85 19.67 -14.21
CA ALA A 288 -1.77 20.65 -14.24
C ALA A 288 -0.56 20.28 -13.37
N GLU A 289 -0.72 19.36 -12.41
CA GLU A 289 0.37 18.87 -11.57
C GLU A 289 1.35 17.97 -12.35
N ALA A 290 0.95 17.44 -13.51
CA ALA A 290 1.80 16.61 -14.37
C ALA A 290 3.15 17.27 -14.65
N PHE A 291 3.18 18.59 -14.87
CA PHE A 291 4.41 19.32 -15.11
C PHE A 291 5.35 19.29 -13.88
N SER A 292 4.83 19.50 -12.68
CA SER A 292 5.63 19.46 -11.45
C SER A 292 6.13 18.06 -11.13
N ILE A 293 5.33 17.02 -11.44
CA ILE A 293 5.73 15.62 -11.30
C ILE A 293 6.86 15.30 -12.28
N LEU A 294 6.72 15.66 -13.56
CA LEU A 294 7.76 15.46 -14.58
C LEU A 294 9.08 16.16 -14.20
N LEU A 295 9.00 17.40 -13.71
CA LEU A 295 10.18 18.11 -13.25
C LEU A 295 10.88 17.39 -12.09
N ARG A 296 10.10 16.89 -11.13
CA ARG A 296 10.61 16.11 -10.00
C ARG A 296 11.24 14.80 -10.47
N ASP A 297 10.59 14.09 -11.37
CA ASP A 297 11.13 12.85 -11.96
C ASP A 297 12.45 13.12 -12.71
N ALA A 298 12.55 14.21 -13.44
CA ALA A 298 13.77 14.61 -14.13
C ALA A 298 14.92 14.90 -13.14
N VAL A 299 14.63 15.61 -12.05
CA VAL A 299 15.64 15.84 -10.98
C VAL A 299 16.07 14.52 -10.36
N LEU A 300 15.13 13.64 -9.98
CA LEU A 300 15.46 12.33 -9.41
C LEU A 300 16.27 11.48 -10.40
N PHE A 301 15.91 11.51 -11.68
CA PHE A 301 16.67 10.81 -12.72
C PHE A 301 18.12 11.29 -12.81
N ALA A 302 18.34 12.59 -12.69
CA ALA A 302 19.68 13.18 -12.76
C ALA A 302 20.53 12.82 -11.54
N VAL A 303 19.96 12.91 -10.31
CA VAL A 303 20.77 12.88 -9.08
C VAL A 303 20.60 11.60 -8.24
N ASN A 304 19.61 10.72 -8.53
CA ASN A 304 19.37 9.51 -7.77
C ASN A 304 19.60 8.25 -8.64
N PRO A 305 20.72 7.52 -8.46
CA PRO A 305 21.05 6.36 -9.28
C PRO A 305 20.02 5.23 -9.18
N GLY A 306 19.42 5.01 -7.99
CA GLY A 306 18.38 4.00 -7.78
C GLY A 306 17.13 4.33 -8.58
N PHE A 307 16.65 5.58 -8.53
CA PHE A 307 15.52 6.03 -9.33
C PHE A 307 15.82 5.91 -10.84
N ARG A 308 17.02 6.30 -11.29
CA ARG A 308 17.44 6.17 -12.69
C ARG A 308 17.39 4.73 -13.18
N SER A 309 17.88 3.78 -12.38
CA SER A 309 17.82 2.35 -12.69
C SER A 309 16.38 1.89 -12.92
N VAL A 310 15.46 2.27 -12.03
CA VAL A 310 14.03 1.95 -12.14
C VAL A 310 13.41 2.61 -13.37
N ALA A 311 13.66 3.91 -13.58
CA ALA A 311 13.12 4.67 -14.70
C ALA A 311 13.53 4.11 -16.07
N LEU A 312 14.70 3.47 -16.16
CA LEU A 312 15.19 2.82 -17.38
C LEU A 312 14.68 1.38 -17.54
N SER A 313 14.52 0.63 -16.44
CA SER A 313 14.17 -0.79 -16.49
C SER A 313 12.66 -1.05 -16.51
N GLU A 314 11.88 -0.33 -15.72
CA GLU A 314 10.45 -0.59 -15.56
C GLU A 314 9.60 -0.32 -16.81
N PRO A 315 9.83 0.75 -17.61
CA PRO A 315 9.06 0.99 -18.84
C PRO A 315 9.19 -0.13 -19.87
N ARG A 316 10.32 -0.87 -19.89
CA ARG A 316 10.48 -2.03 -20.80
C ARG A 316 9.44 -3.12 -20.53
N LYS A 317 8.92 -3.23 -19.32
CA LYS A 317 7.89 -4.19 -18.92
C LYS A 317 6.51 -3.88 -19.49
N TYR A 318 6.30 -2.73 -20.12
CA TYR A 318 5.13 -2.49 -20.98
C TYR A 318 5.11 -3.42 -22.18
N GLN A 319 6.29 -3.74 -22.73
CA GLN A 319 6.40 -4.72 -23.78
C GLN A 319 6.19 -6.11 -23.16
N PHE A 320 5.19 -6.81 -23.67
CA PHE A 320 4.78 -8.12 -23.16
C PHE A 320 5.94 -9.11 -23.05
N ARG A 321 6.84 -9.13 -24.05
CA ARG A 321 7.99 -10.05 -24.06
C ARG A 321 8.89 -9.92 -22.82
N HIS A 322 9.16 -8.68 -22.37
CA HIS A 322 10.01 -8.46 -21.17
C HIS A 322 9.27 -8.79 -19.90
N PHE A 323 7.99 -8.42 -19.81
CA PHE A 323 7.14 -8.77 -18.68
C PHE A 323 7.01 -10.30 -18.55
N PHE A 324 6.77 -10.99 -19.67
CA PHE A 324 6.64 -12.44 -19.70
C PHE A 324 7.96 -13.15 -19.36
N ALA A 325 9.09 -12.64 -19.86
CA ALA A 325 10.41 -13.18 -19.56
C ALA A 325 10.70 -13.14 -18.04
N ASP A 326 10.31 -12.08 -17.34
CA ASP A 326 10.44 -12.02 -15.87
C ASP A 326 9.50 -13.02 -15.18
N ALA A 327 8.25 -13.12 -15.63
CA ALA A 327 7.25 -14.02 -15.05
C ALA A 327 7.60 -15.49 -15.26
N SER A 328 8.06 -15.88 -16.45
CA SER A 328 8.38 -17.27 -16.80
C SER A 328 9.58 -17.85 -16.04
N ARG A 329 10.42 -17.01 -15.45
CA ARG A 329 11.51 -17.45 -14.56
C ARG A 329 11.03 -17.92 -13.19
N LEU A 330 9.77 -17.69 -12.86
CA LEU A 330 9.19 -18.02 -11.54
C LEU A 330 8.34 -19.30 -11.59
N LEU A 331 7.79 -19.67 -12.75
CA LEU A 331 6.85 -20.79 -12.88
C LEU A 331 7.19 -21.69 -14.08
N ARG A 332 7.13 -23.01 -13.86
CA ARG A 332 7.14 -24.02 -14.91
C ARG A 332 5.79 -24.04 -15.65
N GLY A 333 5.82 -24.40 -16.91
CA GLY A 333 4.60 -24.59 -17.70
C GLY A 333 3.81 -23.32 -18.06
N LEU A 334 4.32 -22.13 -17.72
CA LEU A 334 3.68 -20.87 -18.09
C LEU A 334 3.86 -20.59 -19.58
N SER A 335 2.76 -20.44 -20.30
CA SER A 335 2.73 -20.07 -21.73
C SER A 335 2.37 -18.59 -21.91
N PRO A 336 2.87 -17.92 -22.96
CA PRO A 336 2.43 -16.56 -23.31
C PRO A 336 0.91 -16.44 -23.47
N ALA A 337 0.25 -17.50 -23.99
CA ALA A 337 -1.19 -17.55 -24.15
C ALA A 337 -1.98 -17.55 -22.84
N ASP A 338 -1.35 -17.93 -21.72
CA ASP A 338 -1.99 -17.96 -20.39
C ASP A 338 -2.08 -16.57 -19.75
N VAL A 339 -1.31 -15.60 -20.25
CA VAL A 339 -1.18 -14.28 -19.63
C VAL A 339 -2.01 -13.26 -20.41
N VAL A 340 -3.04 -12.72 -19.76
CA VAL A 340 -3.96 -11.74 -20.37
C VAL A 340 -3.90 -10.40 -19.61
N PRO A 341 -4.29 -9.28 -20.24
CA PRO A 341 -4.43 -8.01 -19.57
C PRO A 341 -5.40 -8.08 -18.37
N ALA A 342 -5.12 -7.33 -17.32
CA ALA A 342 -6.06 -7.13 -16.21
C ALA A 342 -6.50 -5.66 -16.17
N ALA A 343 -7.77 -5.41 -15.84
CA ALA A 343 -8.29 -4.06 -15.66
C ALA A 343 -7.76 -3.39 -14.36
N LYS A 344 -7.08 -4.16 -13.52
CA LYS A 344 -6.56 -3.69 -12.23
C LYS A 344 -5.36 -2.75 -12.44
N VAL A 345 -5.50 -1.52 -11.97
CA VAL A 345 -4.45 -0.51 -11.95
C VAL A 345 -4.46 0.16 -10.58
N GLY A 346 -3.30 0.31 -9.97
CA GLY A 346 -3.12 1.04 -8.72
C GLY A 346 -2.13 2.19 -8.87
N ILE A 347 -2.29 3.24 -8.07
CA ILE A 347 -1.31 4.30 -7.92
C ILE A 347 -0.65 4.17 -6.56
N ARG A 348 0.69 4.09 -6.54
CA ARG A 348 1.50 4.17 -5.35
C ARG A 348 1.98 5.61 -5.19
N PRO A 349 1.49 6.35 -4.19
CA PRO A 349 1.96 7.71 -3.90
C PRO A 349 3.29 7.63 -3.14
N GLN A 350 4.40 7.60 -3.86
CA GLN A 350 5.73 7.52 -3.27
C GLN A 350 6.16 8.88 -2.73
N LEU A 351 6.48 8.95 -1.43
CA LEU A 351 7.01 10.16 -0.81
C LEU A 351 8.47 10.37 -1.20
N VAL A 352 8.81 11.60 -1.55
CA VAL A 352 10.17 12.06 -1.86
C VAL A 352 10.57 13.14 -0.84
N ASP A 353 11.72 13.01 -0.20
CA ASP A 353 12.38 14.12 0.47
C ASP A 353 13.04 14.98 -0.60
N THR A 354 12.49 16.17 -0.84
CA THR A 354 12.91 17.07 -1.93
C THR A 354 14.21 17.80 -1.62
N ARG A 355 14.64 17.84 -0.37
CA ARG A 355 15.92 18.46 0.06
C ARG A 355 17.09 17.52 -0.21
N LYS A 356 16.85 16.21 -0.03
CA LYS A 356 17.86 15.15 -0.23
C LYS A 356 17.73 14.47 -1.59
N ASN A 357 16.62 14.66 -2.29
CA ASN A 357 16.24 13.96 -3.54
C ASN A 357 16.28 12.44 -3.40
N VAL A 358 15.68 11.93 -2.31
CA VAL A 358 15.60 10.50 -2.04
C VAL A 358 14.15 10.04 -1.85
N LEU A 359 13.89 8.80 -2.24
CA LEU A 359 12.61 8.15 -1.97
C LEU A 359 12.53 7.79 -0.49
N VAL A 360 11.50 8.28 0.19
CA VAL A 360 11.27 8.00 1.61
C VAL A 360 10.72 6.58 1.76
N SER A 361 11.36 5.78 2.57
CA SER A 361 11.04 4.36 2.73
C SER A 361 10.18 4.04 3.96
N ASP A 362 9.78 5.01 4.76
CA ASP A 362 8.95 4.83 5.96
C ASP A 362 7.87 5.90 6.06
N TYR A 363 7.01 5.81 7.06
CA TYR A 363 6.05 6.88 7.36
C TYR A 363 6.77 8.13 7.85
N VAL A 364 6.24 9.29 7.46
CA VAL A 364 6.63 10.59 8.03
C VAL A 364 5.41 11.18 8.70
N LEU A 365 5.57 11.57 9.96
CA LEU A 365 4.54 12.23 10.75
C LEU A 365 4.94 13.69 10.92
N GLU A 366 4.07 14.60 10.47
CA GLU A 366 4.19 16.04 10.68
C GLU A 366 3.09 16.48 11.63
N THR A 367 3.44 17.20 12.69
CA THR A 367 2.51 17.59 13.75
C THR A 367 2.42 19.11 13.84
N GLY A 368 1.21 19.63 13.76
CA GLY A 368 0.85 21.00 14.07
C GLY A 368 0.27 21.13 15.48
N PRO A 369 -0.20 22.33 15.85
CA PRO A 369 -0.81 22.55 17.17
C PRO A 369 -2.03 21.66 17.45
N ARG A 370 -2.82 21.38 16.41
CA ARG A 370 -4.05 20.56 16.46
C ARG A 370 -4.08 19.49 15.38
N GLU A 371 -3.06 19.39 14.56
CA GLU A 371 -3.03 18.55 13.36
C GLU A 371 -1.96 17.46 13.45
N LEU A 372 -2.31 16.26 12.97
CA LEU A 372 -1.37 15.18 12.69
C LEU A 372 -1.48 14.80 11.21
N HIS A 373 -0.40 14.90 10.46
CA HIS A 373 -0.34 14.54 9.06
C HIS A 373 0.50 13.28 8.87
N VAL A 374 -0.07 12.27 8.21
CA VAL A 374 0.60 10.99 7.91
C VAL A 374 1.00 10.94 6.45
N LEU A 375 2.28 11.11 6.17
CA LEU A 375 2.84 11.08 4.83
C LEU A 375 3.53 9.73 4.57
N GLY A 376 3.66 9.35 3.29
CA GLY A 376 4.37 8.14 2.89
C GLY A 376 3.65 6.82 3.20
N ALA A 377 2.33 6.85 3.36
CA ALA A 377 1.50 5.68 3.65
C ALA A 377 1.36 4.78 2.41
N ILE A 378 2.45 4.10 2.02
CA ILE A 378 2.50 3.10 0.95
C ILE A 378 2.67 1.69 1.53
N SER A 379 2.76 0.65 0.67
CA SER A 379 2.95 -0.73 1.16
C SER A 379 4.05 -0.80 2.24
N PRO A 380 3.78 -1.40 3.40
CA PRO A 380 2.67 -2.28 3.71
C PRO A 380 1.48 -1.59 4.44
N ALA A 381 1.18 -0.33 4.17
CA ALA A 381 0.21 0.47 4.94
C ALA A 381 -1.16 -0.23 5.12
N PHE A 382 -1.65 -0.95 4.11
CA PHE A 382 -2.89 -1.72 4.24
C PHE A 382 -2.75 -2.81 5.32
N THR A 383 -1.71 -3.62 5.25
CA THR A 383 -1.40 -4.66 6.24
C THR A 383 -1.18 -4.08 7.63
N SER A 384 -0.42 -2.99 7.71
CA SER A 384 -0.03 -2.36 8.98
C SER A 384 -1.16 -1.59 9.67
N SER A 385 -2.25 -1.30 8.96
CA SER A 385 -3.25 -0.29 9.36
C SER A 385 -3.81 -0.50 10.77
N MET A 386 -4.15 -1.73 11.15
CA MET A 386 -4.69 -2.04 12.48
C MET A 386 -3.65 -2.00 13.60
N ALA A 387 -2.37 -1.99 13.29
CA ALA A 387 -1.30 -1.84 14.27
C ALA A 387 -0.75 -0.42 14.33
N ILE A 388 -0.84 0.33 13.23
CA ILE A 388 -0.44 1.74 13.21
C ILE A 388 -1.53 2.66 13.78
N ALA A 389 -2.81 2.27 13.70
CA ALA A 389 -3.91 3.07 14.24
C ALA A 389 -3.73 3.42 15.72
N PRO A 390 -3.46 2.48 16.65
CA PRO A 390 -3.15 2.83 18.05
C PRO A 390 -1.89 3.70 18.17
N TYR A 391 -0.85 3.45 17.36
CA TYR A 391 0.35 4.29 17.36
C TYR A 391 0.06 5.75 16.96
N LEU A 392 -0.85 5.98 16.01
CA LEU A 392 -1.30 7.31 15.61
C LEU A 392 -2.18 7.94 16.70
N ALA A 393 -3.11 7.18 17.28
CA ALA A 393 -4.00 7.64 18.33
C ALA A 393 -3.22 8.16 19.56
N ASP A 394 -2.12 7.48 19.92
CA ASP A 394 -1.24 7.91 21.03
C ASP A 394 -0.47 9.21 20.74
N ARG A 395 -0.47 9.67 19.48
CA ARG A 395 0.27 10.86 18.99
C ARG A 395 -0.62 11.98 18.52
N LEU A 396 -1.91 11.84 18.71
CA LEU A 396 -2.83 12.93 18.42
C LEU A 396 -2.53 14.13 19.29
N PRO A 397 -2.59 15.36 18.76
CA PRO A 397 -2.53 16.56 19.56
C PRO A 397 -3.56 16.49 20.71
N ARG A 398 -3.21 17.04 21.84
CA ARG A 398 -4.19 17.20 22.92
C ARG A 398 -5.24 18.21 22.48
N ALA A 399 -6.50 17.90 22.74
CA ALA A 399 -7.62 18.79 22.46
C ALA A 399 -7.63 19.99 23.41
#